data_16a3db207cb3b4f5e831c62bd063d715
#
_entry.id   16a3db207cb3b4f5e831c62bd063d715
#
_cell.length_a   1.000
_cell.length_b   1.000
_cell.length_c   1.000
_cell.angle_alpha   90.00
_cell.angle_beta   90.00
_cell.angle_gamma   90.00
#
_symmetry.space_group_name_H-M   'P 1'
#
loop_
_entity.id
_entity.type
_entity.pdbx_description
1 polymer ?
#
loop_
_entity_poly.entity_id
_entity_poly.type
_entity_poly.pdbx_seq_one_letter_code
_entity_poly.pdbx_strand_id
1 'polypeptide(L)' 'MIGDNVSLGASVTIVGHVRIGNNVTIGAGSVVVKDIPDNCIAVGNPCKPVRFLKK' A
#
# COMPACT_ATOMS: atom_id res chain seq x y z
N MET A 1 7.65 -7.50 0.88
CA MET A 1 7.91 -7.28 2.30
C MET A 1 7.09 -6.10 2.81
N ILE A 2 6.48 -6.26 3.95
CA ILE A 2 5.56 -5.25 4.50
C ILE A 2 6.19 -4.64 5.75
N GLY A 3 6.22 -3.32 5.80
CA GLY A 3 6.78 -2.60 6.95
C GLY A 3 5.82 -2.57 8.15
N ASP A 4 6.14 -1.70 9.12
CA ASP A 4 5.36 -1.57 10.35
C ASP A 4 4.17 -0.65 10.14
N ASN A 5 3.13 -0.87 10.93
CA ASN A 5 1.93 -0.01 10.93
C ASN A 5 1.27 0.06 9.56
N VAL A 6 1.19 -1.07 8.88
CA VAL A 6 0.53 -1.16 7.59
C VAL A 6 -0.89 -1.64 7.79
N SER A 7 -1.84 -0.92 7.21
CA SER A 7 -3.26 -1.30 7.23
C SER A 7 -3.66 -1.73 5.83
N LEU A 8 -4.22 -2.92 5.73
CA LEU A 8 -4.67 -3.45 4.45
C LEU A 8 -6.19 -3.56 4.49
N GLY A 9 -6.83 -3.01 3.49
CA GLY A 9 -8.27 -3.15 3.32
C GLY A 9 -8.66 -4.57 2.91
N ALA A 10 -9.95 -4.80 2.78
CA ALA A 10 -10.45 -6.11 2.37
C ALA A 10 -10.08 -6.41 0.92
N SER A 11 -9.76 -7.66 0.64
CA SER A 11 -9.47 -8.14 -0.72
C SER A 11 -8.30 -7.44 -1.39
N VAL A 12 -7.32 -7.02 -0.61
CA VAL A 12 -6.07 -6.48 -1.18
C VAL A 12 -5.25 -7.64 -1.72
N THR A 13 -4.78 -7.48 -2.95
CA THR A 13 -3.93 -8.47 -3.61
C THR A 13 -2.54 -7.89 -3.81
N ILE A 14 -1.53 -8.63 -3.40
CA ILE A 14 -0.13 -8.24 -3.60
C ILE A 14 0.48 -9.20 -4.60
N VAL A 15 0.98 -8.66 -5.70
CA VAL A 15 1.51 -9.46 -6.80
C VAL A 15 3.02 -9.30 -6.88
N GLY A 16 3.73 -10.43 -6.86
CA GLY A 16 5.17 -10.45 -7.00
C GLY A 16 5.90 -10.02 -5.73
N HIS A 17 7.16 -9.64 -5.90
CA HIS A 17 8.01 -9.24 -4.79
C HIS A 17 8.00 -7.72 -4.63
N VAL A 18 6.97 -7.21 -3.97
CA VAL A 18 6.86 -5.78 -3.73
C VAL A 18 7.19 -5.47 -2.28
N ARG A 19 7.60 -4.23 -2.05
CA ARG A 19 7.82 -3.70 -0.70
C ARG A 19 6.77 -2.68 -0.39
N ILE A 20 6.21 -2.79 0.79
CA ILE A 20 5.29 -1.78 1.31
C ILE A 20 6.00 -1.16 2.50
N GLY A 21 6.16 0.15 2.47
CA GLY A 21 6.88 0.86 3.51
C GLY A 21 6.13 0.90 4.83
N ASN A 22 6.60 1.72 5.76
CA ASN A 22 5.98 1.87 7.07
C ASN A 22 4.85 2.88 7.02
N ASN A 23 3.86 2.71 7.89
CA ASN A 23 2.73 3.64 8.02
C ASN A 23 1.97 3.82 6.69
N VAL A 24 1.72 2.70 6.03
CA VAL A 24 1.01 2.70 4.75
C VAL A 24 -0.39 2.15 4.94
N THR A 25 -1.35 2.76 4.29
CA THR A 25 -2.73 2.27 4.26
C THR A 25 -3.08 1.90 2.82
N ILE A 26 -3.51 0.67 2.62
CA ILE A 26 -3.92 0.19 1.30
C ILE A 26 -5.44 0.07 1.30
N GLY A 27 -6.09 0.71 0.36
CA GLY A 27 -7.54 0.67 0.26
C GLY A 27 -8.07 -0.70 -0.16
N ALA A 28 -9.31 -0.99 0.20
CA ALA A 28 -9.94 -2.27 -0.13
C ALA A 28 -9.99 -2.50 -1.65
N GLY A 29 -9.80 -3.73 -2.06
CA GLY A 29 -9.86 -4.11 -3.47
C GLY A 29 -8.67 -3.67 -4.31
N SER A 30 -7.61 -3.17 -3.67
CA SER A 30 -6.42 -2.73 -4.39
C SER A 30 -5.56 -3.90 -4.84
N VAL A 31 -4.85 -3.71 -5.93
CA VAL A 31 -3.88 -4.69 -6.43
C VAL A 31 -2.51 -4.05 -6.45
N VAL A 32 -1.63 -4.52 -5.57
CA VAL A 32 -0.29 -3.95 -5.40
C VAL A 32 0.66 -4.68 -6.33
N VAL A 33 1.19 -3.97 -7.32
CA VAL A 33 2.11 -4.54 -8.30
C VAL A 33 3.47 -3.85 -8.29
N LYS A 34 3.63 -2.78 -7.52
CA LYS A 34 4.88 -2.04 -7.38
C LYS A 34 5.11 -1.69 -5.92
N ASP A 35 6.34 -1.34 -5.60
CA ASP A 35 6.68 -0.92 -4.24
C ASP A 35 5.89 0.31 -3.83
N ILE A 36 5.49 0.33 -2.56
CA ILE A 36 4.74 1.44 -1.99
C ILE A 36 5.65 2.16 -0.99
N PRO A 37 5.83 3.48 -1.13
CA PRO A 37 6.70 4.23 -0.21
C PRO A 37 6.09 4.36 1.18
N ASP A 38 6.89 4.84 2.13
CA ASP A 38 6.45 5.07 3.50
C ASP A 38 5.43 6.20 3.59
N ASN A 39 4.64 6.15 4.65
CA ASN A 39 3.76 7.26 5.04
C ASN A 39 2.82 7.69 3.91
N CYS A 40 2.12 6.75 3.34
CA CYS A 40 1.17 7.09 2.29
C CYS A 40 -0.08 6.22 2.34
N ILE A 41 -1.08 6.68 1.61
CA ILE A 41 -2.29 5.92 1.37
C ILE A 41 -2.31 5.57 -0.11
N ALA A 42 -2.45 4.29 -0.40
CA ALA A 42 -2.44 3.81 -1.77
C ALA A 42 -3.71 3.02 -2.06
N VAL A 43 -4.28 3.20 -3.22
CA VAL A 43 -5.54 2.53 -3.58
C VAL A 43 -5.55 2.24 -5.08
N GLY A 44 -6.43 1.35 -5.46
CA GLY A 44 -6.77 1.10 -6.86
C GLY A 44 -6.09 -0.09 -7.49
N ASN A 45 -6.38 -0.27 -8.74
CA ASN A 45 -5.80 -1.33 -9.57
C ASN A 45 -5.28 -0.70 -10.87
N PRO A 46 -3.97 -0.54 -11.02
CA PRO A 46 -2.94 -0.86 -10.06
C PRO A 46 -2.94 0.06 -8.84
N CYS A 47 -2.50 -0.46 -7.71
CA CYS A 47 -2.43 0.31 -6.48
C CYS A 47 -1.36 1.38 -6.60
N LYS A 48 -1.73 2.62 -6.32
CA LYS A 48 -0.82 3.76 -6.42
C LYS A 48 -0.96 4.65 -5.21
N PRO A 49 0.12 5.28 -4.76
CA PRO A 49 0.01 6.28 -3.70
C PRO A 49 -0.87 7.43 -4.16
N VAL A 50 -1.92 7.69 -3.43
CA VAL A 50 -2.85 8.78 -3.75
C VAL A 50 -2.72 9.93 -2.78
N ARG A 51 -2.12 9.67 -1.63
CA ARG A 51 -1.93 10.70 -0.62
C ARG A 51 -0.75 10.34 0.27
N PHE A 52 0.07 11.31 0.59
CA PHE A 52 1.17 11.13 1.53
C PHE A 52 0.80 11.72 2.87
N LEU A 53 1.11 11.00 3.93
CA LEU A 53 0.84 11.44 5.29
C LEU A 53 1.94 12.38 5.73
N LYS A 54 1.56 13.43 6.43
CA LYS A 54 2.53 14.30 7.07
C LYS A 54 2.76 13.83 8.49
N LYS A 55 3.96 13.96 8.92
CA LYS A 55 4.28 13.74 10.31
C LYS A 55 4.05 14.99 11.13
#